data_17bc0d3650ce7b8a1f7259c86b71866b
#
_entry.id   17bc0d3650ce7b8a1f7259c86b71866b
#
_cell.length_a   1.000
_cell.length_b   1.000
_cell.length_c   1.000
_cell.angle_alpha   90.00
_cell.angle_beta   90.00
_cell.angle_gamma   90.00
#
_symmetry.space_group_name_H-M   'P 1'
#
loop_
_entity.id
_entity.type
_entity.pdbx_description
1 polymer ?
#
loop_
_entity_poly.entity_id
_entity_poly.type
_entity_poly.pdbx_seq_one_letter_code
_entity_poly.pdbx_strand_id
1 'polypeptide(L)'
;MESAAGYVRDRCVTGIHGLDEILRGGIPYGSTVLAAGSCGCGKTTLGLEFLVRGAENGEACAHFTATEPSVKLLDNVRQYDFFDMKMVDKGLINVFDMDVLYSWLGLTKATFDLGDIHALIKAITDIVNTIGVTRLVIDSVTTLCYKIQSEQLIRDFLFTLGKKLSTLGCTTLLISEITSEKSGVNMWSSFGVEEAISDGIIVLGDVERMGHLLRFLQVVKMRGTSH
;
A
#
# COMPACT_ATOMS: atom_id res chain seq x y z
N MET A 1 25.77 -28.21 -20.79
CA MET A 1 24.40 -28.05 -20.22
C MET A 1 24.56 -27.02 -19.10
N GLU A 2 24.47 -25.74 -19.40
CA GLU A 2 24.47 -24.67 -18.40
C GLU A 2 23.10 -24.70 -17.71
N SER A 3 23.15 -24.85 -16.38
CA SER A 3 21.96 -24.77 -15.54
C SER A 3 21.36 -23.38 -15.71
N ALA A 4 20.10 -23.30 -16.09
CA ALA A 4 19.32 -22.09 -16.01
C ALA A 4 19.32 -21.65 -14.52
N ALA A 5 20.24 -20.76 -14.16
CA ALA A 5 20.21 -20.04 -12.90
C ALA A 5 18.89 -19.25 -12.91
N GLY A 6 17.93 -19.72 -12.12
CA GLY A 6 16.65 -19.05 -11.97
C GLY A 6 16.90 -17.62 -11.57
N TYR A 7 16.32 -16.69 -12.32
CA TYR A 7 16.34 -15.26 -12.05
C TYR A 7 15.63 -15.04 -10.70
N VAL A 8 16.37 -15.07 -9.61
CA VAL A 8 15.85 -14.73 -8.28
C VAL A 8 15.61 -13.23 -8.32
N ARG A 9 14.37 -12.81 -8.44
CA ARG A 9 14.02 -11.40 -8.28
C ARG A 9 14.43 -11.00 -6.88
N ASP A 10 15.23 -9.95 -6.78
CA ASP A 10 15.54 -9.33 -5.49
C ASP A 10 14.24 -9.03 -4.75
N ARG A 11 14.25 -9.18 -3.41
CA ARG A 11 13.05 -9.04 -2.58
C ARG A 11 13.16 -7.87 -1.64
N CYS A 12 12.08 -7.15 -1.52
CA CYS A 12 11.85 -6.16 -0.50
C CYS A 12 11.48 -6.88 0.80
N VAL A 13 12.45 -7.00 1.72
CA VAL A 13 12.23 -7.60 3.04
C VAL A 13 11.23 -6.73 3.79
N THR A 14 10.10 -7.28 4.22
CA THR A 14 9.07 -6.50 4.93
C THR A 14 9.50 -6.13 6.33
N GLY A 15 10.35 -6.95 6.97
CA GLY A 15 10.77 -6.84 8.36
C GLY A 15 9.65 -7.14 9.36
N ILE A 16 8.50 -7.59 8.86
CA ILE A 16 7.34 -7.97 9.68
C ILE A 16 7.45 -9.44 10.05
N HIS A 17 7.40 -9.71 11.36
CA HIS A 17 7.61 -11.05 11.90
C HIS A 17 6.66 -12.08 11.27
N GLY A 18 7.24 -13.18 10.77
CA GLY A 18 6.52 -14.28 10.13
C GLY A 18 6.10 -14.01 8.67
N LEU A 19 5.96 -12.75 8.26
CA LEU A 19 5.51 -12.43 6.90
C LEU A 19 6.60 -12.73 5.86
N ASP A 20 7.85 -12.39 6.15
CA ASP A 20 8.98 -12.67 5.25
C ASP A 20 9.24 -14.17 5.08
N GLU A 21 8.96 -14.97 6.11
CA GLU A 21 9.05 -16.44 6.04
C GLU A 21 8.01 -17.00 5.07
N ILE A 22 6.74 -16.56 5.18
CA ILE A 22 5.66 -16.95 4.26
C ILE A 22 5.99 -16.49 2.84
N LEU A 23 6.52 -15.28 2.69
CA LEU A 23 6.89 -14.69 1.41
C LEU A 23 8.26 -15.15 0.89
N ARG A 24 8.94 -16.07 1.60
CA ARG A 24 10.28 -16.59 1.22
C ARG A 24 11.31 -15.47 1.00
N GLY A 25 11.39 -14.56 1.95
CA GLY A 25 12.35 -13.46 2.01
C GLY A 25 11.79 -12.09 1.63
N GLY A 26 10.47 -11.93 1.53
CA GLY A 26 9.84 -10.64 1.32
C GLY A 26 9.05 -10.51 0.02
N ILE A 27 8.58 -9.32 -0.27
CA ILE A 27 7.82 -8.97 -1.47
C ILE A 27 8.78 -8.81 -2.66
N PRO A 28 8.50 -9.38 -3.86
CA PRO A 28 9.33 -9.10 -5.03
C PRO A 28 9.39 -7.61 -5.33
N TYR A 29 10.60 -7.04 -5.55
CA TYR A 29 10.76 -5.60 -5.77
C TYR A 29 9.87 -5.08 -6.90
N GLY A 30 9.35 -3.87 -6.70
CA GLY A 30 8.47 -3.19 -7.65
C GLY A 30 7.07 -3.80 -7.77
N SER A 31 6.71 -4.75 -6.88
CA SER A 31 5.35 -5.31 -6.85
C SER A 31 4.35 -4.36 -6.20
N THR A 32 3.13 -4.40 -6.70
CA THR A 32 1.97 -3.75 -6.08
C THR A 32 1.17 -4.81 -5.32
N VAL A 33 1.07 -4.66 -4.00
CA VAL A 33 0.41 -5.61 -3.10
C VAL A 33 -0.81 -4.97 -2.47
N LEU A 34 -1.95 -5.64 -2.54
CA LEU A 34 -3.18 -5.26 -1.86
C LEU A 34 -3.14 -5.74 -0.42
N ALA A 35 -3.25 -4.84 0.55
CA ALA A 35 -3.46 -5.14 1.96
C ALA A 35 -4.93 -4.87 2.30
N ALA A 36 -5.71 -5.94 2.39
CA ALA A 36 -7.17 -5.88 2.49
C ALA A 36 -7.67 -6.36 3.86
N GLY A 37 -8.79 -5.82 4.31
CA GLY A 37 -9.41 -6.25 5.57
C GLY A 37 -10.50 -5.31 6.06
N SER A 38 -11.22 -5.74 7.10
CA SER A 38 -12.27 -4.94 7.75
C SER A 38 -11.69 -3.72 8.47
N CYS A 39 -12.55 -2.80 8.86
CA CYS A 39 -12.15 -1.65 9.67
C CYS A 39 -11.53 -2.12 11.00
N GLY A 40 -10.42 -1.50 11.43
CA GLY A 40 -9.78 -1.81 12.71
C GLY A 40 -8.88 -3.06 12.75
N CYS A 41 -8.77 -3.85 11.68
CA CYS A 41 -7.95 -5.07 11.66
C CYS A 41 -6.41 -4.83 11.58
N GLY A 42 -5.95 -3.56 11.49
CA GLY A 42 -4.52 -3.22 11.55
C GLY A 42 -3.84 -2.93 10.22
N LYS A 43 -4.59 -2.65 9.14
CA LYS A 43 -4.03 -2.37 7.80
C LYS A 43 -3.05 -1.19 7.78
N THR A 44 -3.47 -0.04 8.34
CA THR A 44 -2.62 1.16 8.47
C THR A 44 -1.36 0.86 9.28
N THR A 45 -1.50 0.10 10.37
CA THR A 45 -0.36 -0.32 11.22
C THR A 45 0.63 -1.18 10.43
N LEU A 46 0.13 -2.16 9.66
CA LEU A 46 0.96 -2.99 8.77
C LEU A 46 1.73 -2.11 7.75
N GLY A 47 1.03 -1.17 7.12
CA GLY A 47 1.64 -0.24 6.16
C GLY A 47 2.73 0.61 6.78
N LEU A 48 2.48 1.16 7.96
CA LEU A 48 3.47 1.98 8.68
C LEU A 48 4.69 1.15 9.12
N GLU A 49 4.48 -0.05 9.65
CA GLU A 49 5.58 -0.94 10.02
C GLU A 49 6.43 -1.31 8.80
N PHE A 50 5.82 -1.61 7.65
CA PHE A 50 6.51 -1.85 6.40
C PHE A 50 7.42 -0.68 5.99
N LEU A 51 6.96 0.58 6.17
CA LEU A 51 7.76 1.77 5.88
C LEU A 51 8.89 1.96 6.89
N VAL A 52 8.61 1.77 8.18
CA VAL A 52 9.62 1.88 9.25
C VAL A 52 10.77 0.90 9.02
N ARG A 53 10.47 -0.37 8.69
CA ARG A 53 11.50 -1.38 8.40
C ARG A 53 12.34 -1.01 7.17
N GLY A 54 11.75 -0.35 6.18
CA GLY A 54 12.51 0.22 5.06
C GLY A 54 13.41 1.37 5.48
N ALA A 55 12.87 2.31 6.25
CA ALA A 55 13.62 3.47 6.74
C ALA A 55 14.79 3.08 7.66
N GLU A 56 14.65 2.02 8.48
CA GLU A 56 15.74 1.43 9.27
C GLU A 56 16.91 0.95 8.39
N ASN A 57 16.61 0.51 7.17
CA ASN A 57 17.60 0.09 6.17
C ASN A 57 18.07 1.25 5.27
N GLY A 58 17.68 2.50 5.57
CA GLY A 58 18.06 3.68 4.81
C GLY A 58 17.28 3.89 3.51
N GLU A 59 16.18 3.16 3.31
CA GLU A 59 15.30 3.32 2.15
C GLU A 59 14.44 4.59 2.29
N ALA A 60 14.20 5.28 1.18
CA ALA A 60 13.24 6.37 1.13
C ALA A 60 11.81 5.82 1.03
N CYS A 61 10.97 6.16 2.00
CA CYS A 61 9.64 5.64 2.17
C CYS A 61 8.59 6.76 2.09
N ALA A 62 7.40 6.44 1.58
CA ALA A 62 6.30 7.39 1.54
C ALA A 62 4.97 6.74 1.95
N HIS A 63 4.15 7.51 2.66
CA HIS A 63 2.77 7.19 3.01
C HIS A 63 1.84 8.24 2.43
N PHE A 64 0.93 7.84 1.54
CA PHE A 64 -0.16 8.69 1.08
C PHE A 64 -1.42 8.35 1.86
N THR A 65 -1.90 9.31 2.67
CA THR A 65 -3.18 9.17 3.38
C THR A 65 -4.30 9.91 2.64
N ALA A 66 -5.36 9.18 2.29
CA ALA A 66 -6.58 9.72 1.73
C ALA A 66 -7.73 9.78 2.76
N THR A 67 -7.52 9.24 3.96
CA THR A 67 -8.55 9.06 4.99
C THR A 67 -8.50 10.11 6.09
N GLU A 68 -7.31 10.63 6.40
CA GLU A 68 -7.11 11.63 7.45
C GLU A 68 -5.94 12.57 7.12
N PRO A 69 -5.90 13.77 7.74
CA PRO A 69 -4.75 14.67 7.60
C PRO A 69 -3.45 14.03 8.09
N SER A 70 -2.34 14.32 7.41
CA SER A 70 -1.01 13.78 7.72
C SER A 70 -0.56 14.05 9.16
N VAL A 71 -0.88 15.25 9.69
CA VAL A 71 -0.56 15.63 11.08
C VAL A 71 -1.26 14.70 12.08
N LYS A 72 -2.55 14.39 11.85
CA LYS A 72 -3.32 13.50 12.73
C LYS A 72 -2.78 12.08 12.68
N LEU A 73 -2.44 11.58 11.49
CA LEU A 73 -1.82 10.27 11.35
C LEU A 73 -0.50 10.21 12.14
N LEU A 74 0.37 11.21 12.00
CA LEU A 74 1.64 11.27 12.72
C LEU A 74 1.47 11.34 14.24
N ASP A 75 0.47 12.07 14.74
CA ASP A 75 0.18 12.13 16.18
C ASP A 75 -0.29 10.77 16.72
N ASN A 76 -1.07 10.03 15.95
CA ASN A 76 -1.52 8.68 16.32
C ASN A 76 -0.36 7.67 16.36
N VAL A 77 0.54 7.72 15.36
CA VAL A 77 1.61 6.72 15.23
C VAL A 77 2.76 6.91 16.21
N ARG A 78 2.92 8.09 16.80
CA ARG A 78 3.90 8.34 17.88
C ARG A 78 3.76 7.40 19.07
N GLN A 79 2.59 6.78 19.24
CA GLN A 79 2.30 5.87 20.35
C GLN A 79 2.73 4.42 20.06
N TYR A 80 3.17 4.11 18.82
CA TYR A 80 3.64 2.77 18.50
C TYR A 80 5.12 2.61 18.81
N ASP A 81 5.48 1.57 19.56
CA ASP A 81 6.86 1.28 19.98
C ASP A 81 7.84 1.14 18.80
N PHE A 82 7.35 0.73 17.63
CA PHE A 82 8.18 0.56 16.45
C PHE A 82 8.40 1.86 15.66
N PHE A 83 7.72 2.97 15.99
CA PHE A 83 7.76 4.21 15.21
C PHE A 83 8.64 5.28 15.88
N ASP A 84 9.72 5.70 15.20
CA ASP A 84 10.54 6.83 15.65
C ASP A 84 10.34 8.04 14.74
N MET A 85 9.82 9.16 15.31
CA MET A 85 9.61 10.42 14.58
C MET A 85 10.89 10.97 13.93
N LYS A 86 12.08 10.59 14.40
CA LYS A 86 13.35 10.97 13.77
C LYS A 86 13.45 10.47 12.32
N MET A 87 12.72 9.43 11.93
CA MET A 87 12.69 8.95 10.55
C MET A 87 11.95 9.94 9.64
N VAL A 88 10.91 10.59 10.17
CA VAL A 88 10.19 11.67 9.48
C VAL A 88 11.06 12.92 9.42
N ASP A 89 11.66 13.32 10.53
CA ASP A 89 12.54 14.50 10.61
C ASP A 89 13.74 14.41 9.65
N LYS A 90 14.25 13.20 9.41
CA LYS A 90 15.34 12.93 8.47
C LYS A 90 14.88 12.76 7.02
N GLY A 91 13.58 12.81 6.73
CA GLY A 91 13.01 12.58 5.40
C GLY A 91 13.10 11.15 4.91
N LEU A 92 13.37 10.17 5.79
CA LEU A 92 13.33 8.75 5.43
C LEU A 92 11.90 8.24 5.28
N ILE A 93 10.97 8.77 6.08
CA ILE A 93 9.53 8.53 5.93
C ILE A 93 8.85 9.85 5.63
N ASN A 94 8.20 9.94 4.49
CA ASN A 94 7.47 11.11 4.04
C ASN A 94 5.97 10.80 4.09
N VAL A 95 5.18 11.65 4.76
CA VAL A 95 3.73 11.48 4.87
C VAL A 95 3.03 12.57 4.09
N PHE A 96 2.20 12.19 3.14
CA PHE A 96 1.45 13.08 2.27
C PHE A 96 -0.04 12.84 2.42
N ASP A 97 -0.82 13.89 2.56
CA ASP A 97 -2.26 13.85 2.45
C ASP A 97 -2.74 14.46 1.13
N MET A 98 -4.06 14.47 0.95
CA MET A 98 -4.65 15.00 -0.29
C MET A 98 -4.37 16.48 -0.51
N ASP A 99 -4.21 17.28 0.56
CA ASP A 99 -3.93 18.71 0.43
C ASP A 99 -2.52 18.95 -0.13
N VAL A 100 -1.55 18.10 0.23
CA VAL A 100 -0.20 18.13 -0.35
C VAL A 100 -0.23 17.74 -1.83
N LEU A 101 -1.01 16.70 -2.19
CA LEU A 101 -1.17 16.31 -3.60
C LEU A 101 -1.78 17.42 -4.45
N TYR A 102 -2.80 18.13 -3.94
CA TYR A 102 -3.38 19.29 -4.62
C TYR A 102 -2.36 20.42 -4.81
N SER A 103 -1.61 20.75 -3.74
CA SER A 103 -0.54 21.74 -3.81
C SER A 103 0.53 21.39 -4.84
N TRP A 104 0.93 20.11 -4.90
CA TRP A 104 1.92 19.64 -5.86
C TRP A 104 1.49 19.83 -7.31
N LEU A 105 0.19 19.67 -7.56
CA LEU A 105 -0.41 19.91 -8.87
C LEU A 105 -0.66 21.39 -9.18
N GLY A 106 -0.40 22.29 -8.23
CA GLY A 106 -0.77 23.71 -8.37
C GLY A 106 -2.28 23.94 -8.37
N LEU A 107 -3.05 23.02 -7.80
CA LEU A 107 -4.51 23.02 -7.75
C LEU A 107 -5.01 23.31 -6.35
N THR A 108 -6.25 23.80 -6.25
CA THR A 108 -6.96 23.90 -4.99
C THR A 108 -8.01 22.80 -4.88
N LYS A 109 -8.46 22.50 -3.66
CA LYS A 109 -9.54 21.52 -3.40
C LYS A 109 -10.79 21.75 -4.26
N ALA A 110 -11.07 23.00 -4.62
CA ALA A 110 -12.24 23.41 -5.41
C ALA A 110 -12.06 23.17 -6.93
N THR A 111 -10.83 23.05 -7.42
CA THR A 111 -10.53 22.90 -8.85
C THR A 111 -10.09 21.49 -9.22
N PHE A 112 -9.83 20.63 -8.24
CA PHE A 112 -9.44 19.25 -8.47
C PHE A 112 -10.68 18.37 -8.60
N ASP A 113 -10.93 17.90 -9.81
CA ASP A 113 -11.84 16.79 -10.03
C ASP A 113 -11.04 15.49 -9.92
N LEU A 114 -11.38 14.65 -8.94
CA LEU A 114 -10.82 13.30 -8.83
C LEU A 114 -11.15 12.40 -10.03
N GLY A 115 -12.01 12.87 -10.94
CA GLY A 115 -12.17 12.29 -12.26
C GLY A 115 -10.95 12.45 -13.15
N ASP A 116 -10.02 13.36 -12.85
CA ASP A 116 -8.73 13.46 -13.57
C ASP A 116 -7.71 12.45 -13.01
N ILE A 117 -7.94 11.21 -13.35
CA ILE A 117 -7.10 10.06 -13.02
C ILE A 117 -5.64 10.29 -13.45
N HIS A 118 -5.43 10.94 -14.59
CA HIS A 118 -4.09 11.19 -15.12
C HIS A 118 -3.30 12.18 -14.26
N ALA A 119 -3.96 13.23 -13.76
CA ALA A 119 -3.33 14.19 -12.85
C ALA A 119 -2.95 13.52 -11.52
N LEU A 120 -3.82 12.69 -10.96
CA LEU A 120 -3.54 11.97 -9.72
C LEU A 120 -2.36 10.99 -9.88
N ILE A 121 -2.35 10.19 -10.94
CA ILE A 121 -1.23 9.30 -11.25
C ILE A 121 0.06 10.10 -11.40
N LYS A 122 0.00 11.21 -12.14
CA LYS A 122 1.16 12.08 -12.35
C LYS A 122 1.70 12.62 -11.03
N ALA A 123 0.85 13.15 -10.16
CA ALA A 123 1.26 13.69 -8.85
C ALA A 123 1.98 12.63 -8.01
N ILE A 124 1.38 11.46 -7.86
CA ILE A 124 1.96 10.36 -7.07
C ILE A 124 3.31 9.95 -7.66
N THR A 125 3.38 9.73 -8.98
CA THR A 125 4.62 9.27 -9.63
C THR A 125 5.71 10.33 -9.65
N ASP A 126 5.38 11.61 -9.78
CA ASP A 126 6.34 12.71 -9.72
C ASP A 126 6.96 12.82 -8.31
N ILE A 127 6.16 12.71 -7.26
CA ILE A 127 6.63 12.71 -5.86
C ILE A 127 7.55 11.51 -5.63
N VAL A 128 7.11 10.30 -6.01
CA VAL A 128 7.90 9.06 -5.87
C VAL A 128 9.26 9.18 -6.55
N ASN A 129 9.26 9.69 -7.79
CA ASN A 129 10.49 9.86 -8.57
C ASN A 129 11.40 10.97 -7.99
N THR A 130 10.82 12.09 -7.56
CA THR A 130 11.59 13.25 -7.05
C THR A 130 12.30 12.92 -5.74
N ILE A 131 11.65 12.15 -4.86
CA ILE A 131 12.20 11.76 -3.56
C ILE A 131 13.05 10.48 -3.67
N GLY A 132 12.86 9.69 -4.74
CA GLY A 132 13.50 8.38 -4.89
C GLY A 132 12.86 7.32 -3.99
N VAL A 133 11.54 7.37 -3.81
CA VAL A 133 10.80 6.45 -2.93
C VAL A 133 10.88 5.03 -3.45
N THR A 134 11.32 4.10 -2.59
CA THR A 134 11.39 2.65 -2.88
C THR A 134 10.27 1.85 -2.21
N ARG A 135 9.68 2.38 -1.12
CA ARG A 135 8.50 1.81 -0.47
C ARG A 135 7.38 2.82 -0.36
N LEU A 136 6.21 2.45 -0.84
CA LEU A 136 5.04 3.30 -0.85
C LEU A 136 3.85 2.59 -0.18
N VAL A 137 3.11 3.33 0.64
CA VAL A 137 1.79 2.94 1.15
C VAL A 137 0.75 3.94 0.67
N ILE A 138 -0.37 3.46 0.13
CA ILE A 138 -1.54 4.28 -0.22
C ILE A 138 -2.71 3.86 0.67
N ASP A 139 -3.10 4.72 1.60
CA ASP A 139 -4.14 4.47 2.62
C ASP A 139 -5.27 5.52 2.57
N SER A 140 -6.42 5.19 1.99
CA SER A 140 -6.74 3.93 1.35
C SER A 140 -7.01 4.15 -0.14
N VAL A 141 -6.64 3.16 -0.93
CA VAL A 141 -7.00 3.13 -2.35
C VAL A 141 -8.52 3.12 -2.54
N THR A 142 -9.25 2.50 -1.62
CA THR A 142 -10.71 2.51 -1.59
C THR A 142 -11.25 3.94 -1.57
N THR A 143 -10.74 4.81 -0.69
CA THR A 143 -11.16 6.22 -0.59
C THR A 143 -10.86 6.99 -1.87
N LEU A 144 -9.71 6.76 -2.49
CA LEU A 144 -9.36 7.37 -3.78
C LEU A 144 -10.32 6.93 -4.89
N CYS A 145 -10.68 5.64 -4.91
CA CYS A 145 -11.54 5.07 -5.94
C CYS A 145 -13.03 5.41 -5.78
N TYR A 146 -13.50 5.75 -4.57
CA TYR A 146 -14.91 6.12 -4.35
C TYR A 146 -15.41 7.29 -5.21
N LYS A 147 -14.51 8.17 -5.61
CA LYS A 147 -14.85 9.32 -6.46
C LYS A 147 -14.77 9.01 -7.94
N ILE A 148 -14.28 7.83 -8.31
CA ILE A 148 -14.22 7.38 -9.70
C ILE A 148 -15.53 6.65 -10.01
N GLN A 149 -16.30 7.18 -10.97
CA GLN A 149 -17.69 6.75 -11.22
C GLN A 149 -17.82 5.44 -12.02
N SER A 150 -16.71 4.81 -12.44
CA SER A 150 -16.73 3.65 -13.31
C SER A 150 -15.70 2.60 -12.87
N GLU A 151 -16.12 1.34 -12.76
CA GLU A 151 -15.22 0.22 -12.48
C GLU A 151 -14.10 0.10 -13.52
N GLN A 152 -14.38 0.40 -14.79
CA GLN A 152 -13.38 0.39 -15.84
C GLN A 152 -12.31 1.48 -15.59
N LEU A 153 -12.73 2.68 -15.19
CA LEU A 153 -11.78 3.77 -14.87
C LEU A 153 -10.97 3.45 -13.60
N ILE A 154 -11.56 2.78 -12.59
CA ILE A 154 -10.83 2.29 -11.42
C ILE A 154 -9.77 1.29 -11.85
N ARG A 155 -10.12 0.34 -12.72
CA ARG A 155 -9.19 -0.64 -13.28
C ARG A 155 -8.03 0.04 -14.01
N ASP A 156 -8.33 0.99 -14.88
CA ASP A 156 -7.33 1.70 -15.67
C ASP A 156 -6.41 2.55 -14.77
N PHE A 157 -6.98 3.19 -13.74
CA PHE A 157 -6.22 3.92 -12.73
C PHE A 157 -5.23 3.03 -12.00
N LEU A 158 -5.70 1.95 -11.39
CA LEU A 158 -4.86 1.05 -10.58
C LEU A 158 -3.80 0.35 -11.44
N PHE A 159 -4.18 -0.10 -12.63
CA PHE A 159 -3.24 -0.74 -13.57
C PHE A 159 -2.13 0.23 -14.01
N THR A 160 -2.51 1.45 -14.39
CA THR A 160 -1.55 2.46 -14.85
C THR A 160 -0.64 2.92 -13.72
N LEU A 161 -1.20 3.17 -12.52
CA LEU A 161 -0.45 3.54 -11.34
C LEU A 161 0.55 2.44 -10.95
N GLY A 162 0.10 1.20 -10.79
CA GLY A 162 0.95 0.06 -10.43
C GLY A 162 2.07 -0.16 -11.44
N LYS A 163 1.77 -0.08 -12.75
CA LYS A 163 2.78 -0.20 -13.80
C LYS A 163 3.87 0.88 -13.72
N LYS A 164 3.47 2.14 -13.49
CA LYS A 164 4.42 3.26 -13.36
C LYS A 164 5.28 3.13 -12.10
N LEU A 165 4.68 2.80 -10.96
CA LEU A 165 5.40 2.58 -9.70
C LEU A 165 6.40 1.41 -9.82
N SER A 166 5.99 0.32 -10.45
CA SER A 166 6.88 -0.82 -10.74
C SER A 166 8.06 -0.42 -11.64
N THR A 167 7.83 0.42 -12.65
CA THR A 167 8.90 0.94 -13.53
C THR A 167 9.90 1.82 -12.76
N LEU A 168 9.43 2.54 -11.73
CA LEU A 168 10.28 3.31 -10.81
C LEU A 168 10.98 2.44 -9.76
N GLY A 169 10.76 1.12 -9.74
CA GLY A 169 11.30 0.21 -8.74
C GLY A 169 10.65 0.32 -7.36
N CYS A 170 9.51 0.99 -7.27
CA CYS A 170 8.81 1.22 -6.01
C CYS A 170 7.93 0.03 -5.63
N THR A 171 8.19 -0.60 -4.47
CA THR A 171 7.32 -1.63 -3.89
C THR A 171 6.18 -0.96 -3.15
N THR A 172 4.94 -1.29 -3.53
CA THR A 172 3.76 -0.54 -3.08
C THR A 172 2.76 -1.42 -2.35
N LEU A 173 2.30 -0.96 -1.18
CA LEU A 173 1.13 -1.51 -0.49
C LEU A 173 -0.09 -0.60 -0.75
N LEU A 174 -1.14 -1.18 -1.33
CA LEU A 174 -2.44 -0.55 -1.50
C LEU A 174 -3.36 -1.02 -0.38
N ILE A 175 -3.75 -0.14 0.53
CA ILE A 175 -4.68 -0.47 1.61
C ILE A 175 -6.11 -0.38 1.08
N SER A 176 -6.85 -1.48 1.20
CA SER A 176 -8.26 -1.59 0.78
C SER A 176 -9.15 -2.05 1.92
N GLU A 177 -10.35 -1.49 1.99
CA GLU A 177 -11.37 -1.92 2.92
C GLU A 177 -12.22 -3.03 2.31
N ILE A 178 -12.51 -4.06 3.11
CA ILE A 178 -13.47 -5.10 2.75
C ILE A 178 -14.80 -4.71 3.38
N THR A 179 -15.81 -4.45 2.55
CA THR A 179 -17.18 -4.25 3.02
C THR A 179 -17.90 -5.60 3.14
N SER A 180 -18.39 -5.90 4.32
CA SER A 180 -18.97 -7.21 4.71
C SER A 180 -20.27 -7.62 3.99
N GLU A 181 -20.80 -6.82 3.08
CA GLU A 181 -22.14 -7.00 2.53
C GLU A 181 -22.26 -7.86 1.25
N LYS A 182 -21.17 -8.33 0.68
CA LYS A 182 -21.23 -9.21 -0.50
C LYS A 182 -21.05 -10.67 -0.09
N SER A 183 -22.07 -11.26 0.50
CA SER A 183 -22.12 -12.68 0.84
C SER A 183 -22.10 -13.54 -0.42
N GLY A 184 -21.13 -14.44 -0.53
CA GLY A 184 -21.12 -15.56 -1.48
C GLY A 184 -19.96 -15.66 -2.44
N VAL A 185 -19.12 -14.64 -2.57
CA VAL A 185 -17.85 -14.69 -3.32
C VAL A 185 -16.76 -14.17 -2.42
N ASN A 186 -15.62 -14.85 -2.34
CA ASN A 186 -14.44 -14.38 -1.63
C ASN A 186 -13.88 -13.14 -2.35
N MET A 187 -14.46 -11.98 -2.09
CA MET A 187 -13.96 -10.70 -2.56
C MET A 187 -13.09 -10.09 -1.47
N TRP A 188 -11.85 -9.79 -1.83
CA TRP A 188 -10.83 -9.23 -0.94
C TRP A 188 -10.68 -7.70 -1.10
N SER A 189 -11.60 -7.07 -1.84
CA SER A 189 -11.56 -5.63 -2.11
C SER A 189 -12.97 -5.06 -2.28
N SER A 190 -13.10 -3.72 -2.17
CA SER A 190 -14.39 -3.04 -2.25
C SER A 190 -14.97 -3.02 -3.66
N PHE A 191 -14.14 -2.99 -4.69
CA PHE A 191 -14.57 -2.88 -6.09
C PHE A 191 -14.38 -4.17 -6.88
N GLY A 192 -13.62 -5.15 -6.37
CA GLY A 192 -13.36 -6.44 -7.03
C GLY A 192 -12.34 -6.37 -8.18
N VAL A 193 -11.89 -5.18 -8.54
CA VAL A 193 -10.91 -4.97 -9.64
C VAL A 193 -9.47 -4.92 -9.14
N GLU A 194 -9.26 -4.51 -7.90
CA GLU A 194 -7.95 -4.37 -7.26
C GLU A 194 -7.21 -5.71 -7.19
N GLU A 195 -7.98 -6.79 -6.96
CA GLU A 195 -7.44 -8.16 -6.84
C GLU A 195 -6.82 -8.67 -8.13
N ALA A 196 -7.42 -8.34 -9.27
CA ALA A 196 -6.95 -8.77 -10.58
C ALA A 196 -5.66 -8.08 -10.99
N ILE A 197 -5.46 -6.84 -10.56
CA ILE A 197 -4.37 -5.97 -10.96
C ILE A 197 -3.16 -6.15 -10.05
N SER A 198 -3.36 -6.36 -8.75
CA SER A 198 -2.28 -6.51 -7.78
C SER A 198 -1.44 -7.76 -8.02
N ASP A 199 -0.13 -7.66 -7.75
CA ASP A 199 0.81 -8.78 -7.82
C ASP A 199 0.67 -9.69 -6.61
N GLY A 200 0.28 -9.13 -5.47
CA GLY A 200 0.04 -9.85 -4.22
C GLY A 200 -1.25 -9.39 -3.53
N ILE A 201 -1.79 -10.26 -2.68
CA ILE A 201 -2.94 -9.99 -1.82
C ILE A 201 -2.62 -10.52 -0.44
N ILE A 202 -2.63 -9.63 0.54
CA ILE A 202 -2.50 -9.91 1.96
C ILE A 202 -3.80 -9.51 2.63
N VAL A 203 -4.42 -10.43 3.35
CA VAL A 203 -5.68 -10.20 4.06
C VAL A 203 -5.42 -10.15 5.56
N LEU A 204 -5.95 -9.12 6.19
CA LEU A 204 -5.98 -8.97 7.63
C LEU A 204 -7.42 -9.12 8.13
N GLY A 205 -7.58 -9.82 9.22
CA GLY A 205 -8.90 -10.03 9.81
C GLY A 205 -8.82 -10.46 11.25
N ASP A 206 -10.00 -10.63 11.83
CA ASP A 206 -10.19 -11.12 13.18
C ASP A 206 -10.98 -12.43 13.13
N VAL A 207 -10.62 -13.37 14.00
CA VAL A 207 -11.32 -14.64 14.18
C VAL A 207 -11.56 -14.90 15.64
N GLU A 208 -12.77 -15.22 16.00
CA GLU A 208 -13.09 -15.66 17.35
C GLU A 208 -12.75 -17.14 17.52
N ARG A 209 -11.90 -17.44 18.50
CA ARG A 209 -11.54 -18.81 18.84
C ARG A 209 -11.52 -18.98 20.36
N MET A 210 -12.32 -19.88 20.88
CA MET A 210 -12.43 -20.19 22.31
C MET A 210 -12.72 -18.96 23.18
N GLY A 211 -13.57 -18.03 22.71
CA GLY A 211 -13.90 -16.79 23.42
C GLY A 211 -12.83 -15.70 23.35
N HIS A 212 -11.77 -15.89 22.57
CA HIS A 212 -10.73 -14.88 22.32
C HIS A 212 -10.80 -14.39 20.89
N LEU A 213 -10.72 -13.07 20.71
CA LEU A 213 -10.59 -12.45 19.39
C LEU A 213 -9.10 -12.47 19.00
N LEU A 214 -8.77 -13.26 17.97
CA LEU A 214 -7.43 -13.38 17.45
C LEU A 214 -7.34 -12.64 16.11
N ARG A 215 -6.30 -11.83 15.93
CA ARG A 215 -5.98 -11.23 14.64
C ARG A 215 -5.18 -12.20 13.79
N PHE A 216 -5.46 -12.23 12.50
CA PHE A 216 -4.70 -13.02 11.54
C PHE A 216 -4.25 -12.17 10.36
N LEU A 217 -3.16 -12.62 9.75
CA LEU A 217 -2.70 -12.16 8.46
C LEU A 217 -2.56 -13.39 7.56
N GLN A 218 -3.11 -13.30 6.35
CA GLN A 218 -3.06 -14.37 5.35
C GLN A 218 -2.54 -13.84 4.03
N VAL A 219 -1.54 -14.50 3.46
CA VAL A 219 -1.14 -14.26 2.06
C VAL A 219 -2.03 -15.12 1.16
N VAL A 220 -2.88 -14.45 0.38
CA VAL A 220 -3.83 -15.11 -0.55
C VAL A 220 -3.19 -15.32 -1.91
N LYS A 221 -2.32 -14.36 -2.31
CA LYS A 221 -1.67 -14.35 -3.62
C LYS A 221 -0.35 -13.63 -3.52
N MET A 222 0.68 -14.14 -4.17
CA MET A 222 1.93 -13.41 -4.42
C MET A 222 2.58 -13.95 -5.69
N ARG A 223 2.56 -13.15 -6.76
CA ARG A 223 3.20 -13.51 -8.03
C ARG A 223 4.71 -13.68 -7.86
N GLY A 224 5.25 -14.74 -8.40
CA GLY A 224 6.68 -15.04 -8.29
C GLY A 224 7.12 -15.57 -6.91
N THR A 225 6.17 -16.01 -6.09
CA THR A 225 6.43 -16.64 -4.78
C THR A 225 5.57 -17.89 -4.65
N SER A 226 6.18 -18.99 -4.27
CA SER A 226 5.44 -20.19 -3.84
C SER A 226 5.20 -20.09 -2.33
N HIS A 227 3.98 -19.86 -1.91
CA HIS A 227 3.55 -19.74 -0.51
C HIS A 227 2.44 -20.75 -0.21
#